data_58de07ea1f4eedb1eb61e79e4946f552
#
_entry.id   58de07ea1f4eedb1eb61e79e4946f552
#
_cell.length_a   1.000
_cell.length_b   1.000
_cell.length_c   1.000
_cell.angle_alpha   90.00
_cell.angle_beta   90.00
_cell.angle_gamma   90.00
#
_symmetry.space_group_name_H-M   'P 1'
#
loop_
_entity.id
_entity.type
_entity.pdbx_description
1 polymer ?
#
loop_
_entity_poly.entity_id
_entity_poly.type
_entity_poly.pdbx_seq_one_letter_code
_entity_poly.pdbx_strand_id
1 'polypeptide(L)'
;MATVRVEAPAEPVKGRATPVGPPQRRPANRGLVGLIALVAGLVGIGALGAGLWVLVVQQRHADAAQARDQRFVDTASQTVVNMFSYTQDNIDESVRRFYDGTSGPLRGMLSSNNNVENIKALFRHTNATSEAVINGAALEGIDSVTDNASVLVSVRVTVTDIDGVNKPSQPYRMRVIVHEDEDGRMTGYDLKYPEGGN
;
A
#
# COMPACT_ATOMS: atom_id res chain seq x y z
N MET A 1 58.67 -21.71 109.05
CA MET A 1 57.43 -21.07 108.54
C MET A 1 57.75 -20.43 107.22
N ALA A 2 57.39 -21.06 106.17
CA ALA A 2 57.69 -20.61 104.83
C ALA A 2 56.43 -19.90 104.27
N THR A 3 56.62 -18.63 103.91
CA THR A 3 55.57 -17.83 103.27
C THR A 3 55.66 -18.00 101.78
N VAL A 4 54.63 -18.63 101.16
CA VAL A 4 54.51 -18.80 99.76
C VAL A 4 53.92 -17.52 99.18
N ARG A 5 54.71 -16.91 98.29
CA ARG A 5 54.23 -15.75 97.49
C ARG A 5 53.56 -16.26 96.24
N VAL A 6 52.30 -15.99 96.16
CA VAL A 6 51.50 -16.29 94.92
C VAL A 6 51.70 -15.15 93.93
N GLU A 7 52.24 -15.49 92.77
CA GLU A 7 52.43 -14.60 91.62
C GLU A 7 51.15 -14.56 90.81
N ALA A 8 50.65 -13.36 90.55
CA ALA A 8 49.44 -13.14 89.73
C ALA A 8 49.72 -13.30 88.24
N PRO A 9 48.81 -13.86 87.45
CA PRO A 9 49.02 -14.04 86.01
C PRO A 9 48.93 -12.70 85.26
N ALA A 10 49.85 -12.51 84.30
CA ALA A 10 49.94 -11.35 83.42
C ALA A 10 48.74 -11.28 82.46
N GLU A 11 48.15 -10.11 82.35
CA GLU A 11 47.06 -9.81 81.36
C GLU A 11 47.61 -9.87 79.92
N PRO A 12 46.80 -10.38 78.96
CA PRO A 12 47.17 -10.38 77.52
C PRO A 12 47.13 -8.97 76.99
N VAL A 13 48.23 -8.54 76.37
CA VAL A 13 48.37 -7.27 75.64
C VAL A 13 47.41 -7.29 74.43
N LYS A 14 46.32 -6.47 74.44
CA LYS A 14 45.48 -6.20 73.29
C LYS A 14 46.31 -5.57 72.19
N GLY A 15 46.59 -6.33 71.14
CA GLY A 15 47.22 -5.85 69.93
C GLY A 15 46.34 -4.76 69.30
N ARG A 16 46.88 -3.57 69.13
CA ARG A 16 46.30 -2.41 68.51
C ARG A 16 46.16 -2.71 67.00
N ALA A 17 44.91 -2.95 66.53
CA ALA A 17 44.62 -3.10 65.12
C ALA A 17 44.99 -1.79 64.37
N THR A 18 45.95 -1.89 63.48
CA THR A 18 46.26 -0.80 62.54
C THR A 18 45.07 -0.52 61.63
N PRO A 19 44.62 0.71 61.52
CA PRO A 19 43.51 1.03 60.62
C PRO A 19 43.93 0.75 59.14
N VAL A 20 43.23 -0.19 58.49
CA VAL A 20 43.35 -0.43 57.03
C VAL A 20 42.79 0.78 56.33
N GLY A 21 43.67 1.55 55.74
CA GLY A 21 43.26 2.70 54.96
C GLY A 21 42.35 2.27 53.77
N PRO A 22 41.43 3.15 53.29
CA PRO A 22 40.55 2.83 52.20
C PRO A 22 41.36 2.44 50.94
N PRO A 23 40.85 1.45 50.15
CA PRO A 23 41.57 0.98 48.96
C PRO A 23 41.83 2.14 48.00
N GLN A 24 43.06 2.31 47.58
CA GLN A 24 43.47 3.34 46.63
C GLN A 24 42.74 3.09 45.30
N ARG A 25 41.83 3.96 44.94
CA ARG A 25 41.17 3.96 43.60
C ARG A 25 42.24 4.25 42.54
N ARG A 26 42.46 3.30 41.63
CA ARG A 26 43.33 3.50 40.47
C ARG A 26 42.83 4.71 39.69
N PRO A 27 43.68 5.64 39.21
CA PRO A 27 43.27 6.78 38.43
C PRO A 27 42.59 6.28 37.15
N ALA A 28 41.34 6.68 36.93
CA ALA A 28 40.63 6.35 35.73
C ALA A 28 41.39 6.94 34.52
N ASN A 29 41.75 6.09 33.54
CA ASN A 29 42.34 6.54 32.27
C ASN A 29 41.29 7.33 31.45
N ARG A 30 41.14 8.60 31.80
CA ARG A 30 40.13 9.51 31.19
C ARG A 30 40.21 9.56 29.67
N GLY A 31 41.43 9.44 29.11
CA GLY A 31 41.61 9.37 27.64
C GLY A 31 41.03 8.10 27.02
N LEU A 32 41.24 6.94 27.67
CA LEU A 32 40.72 5.66 27.15
C LEU A 32 39.20 5.59 27.27
N VAL A 33 38.61 6.09 28.36
CA VAL A 33 37.16 6.19 28.53
C VAL A 33 36.54 7.14 27.49
N GLY A 34 37.21 8.28 27.23
CA GLY A 34 36.76 9.22 26.17
C GLY A 34 36.81 8.61 24.78
N LEU A 35 37.85 7.85 24.45
CA LEU A 35 37.97 7.16 23.17
C LEU A 35 36.90 6.08 23.00
N ILE A 36 36.63 5.27 24.01
CA ILE A 36 35.59 4.24 23.99
C ILE A 36 34.20 4.90 23.82
N ALA A 37 33.93 5.99 24.53
CA ALA A 37 32.66 6.71 24.39
C ALA A 37 32.45 7.31 22.99
N LEU A 38 33.53 7.84 22.38
CA LEU A 38 33.48 8.39 21.02
C LEU A 38 33.26 7.29 20.00
N VAL A 39 33.96 6.16 20.10
CA VAL A 39 33.74 5.02 19.17
C VAL A 39 32.35 4.45 19.34
N ALA A 40 31.86 4.26 20.57
CA ALA A 40 30.50 3.79 20.82
C ALA A 40 29.44 4.77 20.27
N GLY A 41 29.67 6.08 20.40
CA GLY A 41 28.84 7.10 19.85
C GLY A 41 28.77 7.06 18.31
N LEU A 42 29.91 6.92 17.63
CA LEU A 42 30.00 6.80 16.18
C LEU A 42 29.31 5.53 15.67
N VAL A 43 29.51 4.39 16.34
CA VAL A 43 28.82 3.13 16.01
C VAL A 43 27.31 3.27 16.21
N GLY A 44 26.87 3.91 17.30
CA GLY A 44 25.46 4.18 17.56
C GLY A 44 24.80 5.05 16.48
N ILE A 45 25.46 6.14 16.08
CA ILE A 45 24.99 7.02 15.00
C ILE A 45 24.94 6.27 13.66
N GLY A 46 25.97 5.47 13.36
CA GLY A 46 26.01 4.64 12.15
C GLY A 46 24.90 3.60 12.11
N ALA A 47 24.60 2.94 13.21
CA ALA A 47 23.53 1.96 13.33
C ALA A 47 22.13 2.61 13.17
N LEU A 48 21.92 3.79 13.78
CA LEU A 48 20.67 4.55 13.62
C LEU A 48 20.49 5.03 12.18
N GLY A 49 21.56 5.52 11.54
CA GLY A 49 21.52 5.94 10.13
C GLY A 49 21.20 4.78 9.18
N ALA A 50 21.80 3.61 9.38
CA ALA A 50 21.51 2.41 8.62
C ALA A 50 20.07 1.93 8.83
N GLY A 51 19.58 1.96 10.07
CA GLY A 51 18.19 1.60 10.38
C GLY A 51 17.18 2.51 9.71
N LEU A 52 17.38 3.82 9.75
CA LEU A 52 16.54 4.81 9.07
C LEU A 52 16.56 4.61 7.55
N TRP A 53 17.73 4.35 6.96
CA TRP A 53 17.85 4.11 5.53
C TRP A 53 17.07 2.89 5.07
N VAL A 54 17.14 1.77 5.81
CA VAL A 54 16.35 0.55 5.54
C VAL A 54 14.85 0.85 5.60
N LEU A 55 14.38 1.57 6.62
CA LEU A 55 12.96 1.94 6.74
C LEU A 55 12.49 2.80 5.57
N VAL A 56 13.29 3.79 5.15
CA VAL A 56 12.94 4.64 4.00
C VAL A 56 12.88 3.84 2.70
N VAL A 57 13.80 2.89 2.49
CA VAL A 57 13.78 2.03 1.30
C VAL A 57 12.56 1.12 1.30
N GLN A 58 12.23 0.49 2.43
CA GLN A 58 11.02 -0.34 2.56
C GLN A 58 9.74 0.47 2.31
N GLN A 59 9.66 1.67 2.84
CA GLN A 59 8.50 2.54 2.64
C GLN A 59 8.32 2.91 1.17
N ARG A 60 9.39 3.25 0.46
CA ARG A 60 9.32 3.55 -0.99
C ARG A 60 8.82 2.37 -1.82
N HIS A 61 9.20 1.14 -1.48
CA HIS A 61 8.68 -0.05 -2.16
C HIS A 61 7.20 -0.27 -1.87
N ALA A 62 6.77 -0.07 -0.63
CA ALA A 62 5.36 -0.16 -0.26
C ALA A 62 4.52 0.92 -0.96
N ASP A 63 5.00 2.16 -1.01
CA ASP A 63 4.33 3.28 -1.68
C ASP A 63 4.20 3.03 -3.20
N ALA A 64 5.24 2.48 -3.83
CA ALA A 64 5.22 2.14 -5.26
C ALA A 64 4.21 1.02 -5.57
N ALA A 65 4.16 -0.03 -4.74
CA ALA A 65 3.18 -1.10 -4.88
C ALA A 65 1.76 -0.56 -4.71
N GLN A 66 1.51 0.22 -3.67
CA GLN A 66 0.21 0.84 -3.44
C GLN A 66 -0.22 1.77 -4.57
N ALA A 67 0.71 2.54 -5.14
CA ALA A 67 0.44 3.39 -6.30
C ALA A 67 0.08 2.57 -7.55
N ARG A 68 0.72 1.40 -7.75
CA ARG A 68 0.37 0.47 -8.84
C ARG A 68 -1.03 -0.10 -8.62
N ASP A 69 -1.34 -0.55 -7.41
CA ASP A 69 -2.64 -1.10 -7.05
C ASP A 69 -3.76 -0.08 -7.28
N GLN A 70 -3.53 1.17 -6.89
CA GLN A 70 -4.48 2.26 -7.11
C GLN A 70 -4.71 2.53 -8.60
N ARG A 71 -3.68 2.46 -9.45
CA ARG A 71 -3.82 2.61 -10.90
C ARG A 71 -4.72 1.52 -11.52
N PHE A 72 -4.65 0.28 -11.02
CA PHE A 72 -5.58 -0.78 -11.45
C PHE A 72 -7.03 -0.42 -11.11
N VAL A 73 -7.28 0.05 -9.88
CA VAL A 73 -8.61 0.46 -9.44
C VAL A 73 -9.14 1.65 -10.25
N ASP A 74 -8.29 2.63 -10.51
CA ASP A 74 -8.64 3.83 -11.29
C ASP A 74 -8.95 3.47 -12.75
N THR A 75 -8.14 2.60 -13.35
CA THR A 75 -8.35 2.12 -14.73
C THR A 75 -9.64 1.32 -14.85
N ALA A 76 -9.94 0.43 -13.90
CA ALA A 76 -11.18 -0.31 -13.87
C ALA A 76 -12.39 0.63 -13.74
N SER A 77 -12.32 1.58 -12.82
CA SER A 77 -13.37 2.59 -12.62
C SER A 77 -13.59 3.42 -13.87
N GLN A 78 -12.51 3.88 -14.50
CA GLN A 78 -12.59 4.65 -15.74
C GLN A 78 -13.16 3.83 -16.91
N THR A 79 -12.81 2.54 -17.01
CA THR A 79 -13.37 1.63 -18.01
C THR A 79 -14.89 1.54 -17.87
N VAL A 80 -15.39 1.41 -16.64
CA VAL A 80 -16.83 1.35 -16.37
C VAL A 80 -17.51 2.69 -16.64
N VAL A 81 -16.91 3.80 -16.26
CA VAL A 81 -17.44 5.14 -16.59
C VAL A 81 -17.52 5.33 -18.10
N ASN A 82 -16.46 5.00 -18.84
CA ASN A 82 -16.43 5.13 -20.29
C ASN A 82 -17.46 4.23 -20.99
N MET A 83 -17.75 3.06 -20.40
CA MET A 83 -18.75 2.12 -20.92
C MET A 83 -20.18 2.65 -20.81
N PHE A 84 -20.51 3.36 -19.73
CA PHE A 84 -21.88 3.73 -19.40
C PHE A 84 -22.19 5.23 -19.52
N SER A 85 -21.17 6.07 -19.74
CA SER A 85 -21.39 7.53 -19.81
C SER A 85 -21.29 8.05 -21.23
N TYR A 86 -22.40 8.59 -21.72
CA TYR A 86 -22.47 9.26 -23.03
C TYR A 86 -23.57 10.32 -23.03
N THR A 87 -23.42 11.29 -23.90
CA THR A 87 -24.47 12.26 -24.28
C THR A 87 -24.71 12.17 -25.80
N GLN A 88 -25.84 12.66 -26.29
CA GLN A 88 -26.17 12.63 -27.72
C GLN A 88 -25.12 13.34 -28.59
N ASP A 89 -24.50 14.40 -28.06
CA ASP A 89 -23.49 15.19 -28.76
C ASP A 89 -22.10 14.52 -28.81
N ASN A 90 -21.84 13.54 -27.93
CA ASN A 90 -20.49 12.95 -27.79
C ASN A 90 -20.42 11.42 -27.96
N ILE A 91 -21.46 10.81 -28.56
CA ILE A 91 -21.54 9.34 -28.71
C ILE A 91 -20.29 8.77 -29.38
N ASP A 92 -19.85 9.35 -30.49
CA ASP A 92 -18.68 8.86 -31.23
C ASP A 92 -17.40 8.92 -30.41
N GLU A 93 -17.21 10.01 -29.68
CA GLU A 93 -16.04 10.19 -28.79
C GLU A 93 -16.12 9.28 -27.59
N SER A 94 -17.29 9.10 -26.99
CA SER A 94 -17.47 8.24 -25.81
C SER A 94 -17.21 6.77 -26.16
N VAL A 95 -17.76 6.28 -27.26
CA VAL A 95 -17.51 4.91 -27.72
C VAL A 95 -16.06 4.71 -28.12
N ARG A 96 -15.43 5.70 -28.76
CA ARG A 96 -14.00 5.65 -29.08
C ARG A 96 -13.14 5.60 -27.82
N ARG A 97 -13.41 6.46 -26.81
CA ARG A 97 -12.71 6.44 -25.53
C ARG A 97 -12.79 5.08 -24.84
N PHE A 98 -14.01 4.50 -24.83
CA PHE A 98 -14.19 3.16 -24.29
C PHE A 98 -13.36 2.14 -25.06
N TYR A 99 -13.45 2.12 -26.39
CA TYR A 99 -12.69 1.22 -27.24
C TYR A 99 -11.17 1.36 -27.05
N ASP A 100 -10.65 2.59 -27.07
CA ASP A 100 -9.21 2.87 -26.93
C ASP A 100 -8.68 2.52 -25.54
N GLY A 101 -9.53 2.54 -24.51
CA GLY A 101 -9.22 2.13 -23.14
C GLY A 101 -9.25 0.63 -22.92
N THR A 102 -9.50 -0.20 -23.96
CA THR A 102 -9.60 -1.66 -23.82
C THR A 102 -8.48 -2.41 -24.52
N SER A 103 -8.27 -3.67 -24.13
CA SER A 103 -7.37 -4.63 -24.77
C SER A 103 -7.95 -6.05 -24.71
N GLY A 104 -7.21 -7.02 -25.21
CA GLY A 104 -7.52 -8.44 -25.09
C GLY A 104 -8.94 -8.84 -25.53
N PRO A 105 -9.61 -9.74 -24.80
CA PRO A 105 -10.93 -10.24 -25.13
C PRO A 105 -11.99 -9.15 -25.26
N LEU A 106 -11.99 -8.15 -24.37
CA LEU A 106 -12.94 -7.05 -24.40
C LEU A 106 -12.82 -6.23 -25.67
N ARG A 107 -11.60 -5.88 -26.07
CA ARG A 107 -11.36 -5.19 -27.35
C ARG A 107 -11.73 -6.07 -28.55
N GLY A 108 -11.42 -7.36 -28.48
CA GLY A 108 -11.79 -8.35 -29.51
C GLY A 108 -13.31 -8.40 -29.71
N MET A 109 -14.07 -8.44 -28.63
CA MET A 109 -15.54 -8.39 -28.66
C MET A 109 -16.05 -7.10 -29.31
N LEU A 110 -15.50 -5.95 -28.94
CA LEU A 110 -15.90 -4.66 -29.52
C LEU A 110 -15.56 -4.54 -31.01
N SER A 111 -14.44 -5.12 -31.44
CA SER A 111 -13.99 -5.10 -32.84
C SER A 111 -14.77 -6.06 -33.72
N SER A 112 -15.42 -7.08 -33.15
CA SER A 112 -16.11 -8.13 -33.88
C SER A 112 -17.46 -7.63 -34.42
N ASN A 113 -17.87 -8.13 -35.59
CA ASN A 113 -19.22 -7.96 -36.13
C ASN A 113 -19.72 -6.49 -36.16
N ASN A 114 -18.84 -5.54 -36.36
CA ASN A 114 -19.17 -4.11 -36.37
C ASN A 114 -19.81 -3.61 -35.06
N ASN A 115 -19.50 -4.24 -33.92
CA ASN A 115 -20.13 -3.94 -32.63
C ASN A 115 -19.97 -2.46 -32.22
N VAL A 116 -18.83 -1.84 -32.51
CA VAL A 116 -18.58 -0.42 -32.23
C VAL A 116 -19.67 0.46 -32.91
N GLU A 117 -19.94 0.23 -34.19
CA GLU A 117 -20.95 1.01 -34.91
C GLU A 117 -22.36 0.65 -34.46
N ASN A 118 -22.61 -0.62 -34.11
CA ASN A 118 -23.88 -1.06 -33.55
C ASN A 118 -24.20 -0.36 -32.23
N ILE A 119 -23.18 -0.23 -31.35
CA ILE A 119 -23.32 0.48 -30.06
C ILE A 119 -23.60 1.96 -30.31
N LYS A 120 -22.89 2.61 -31.25
CA LYS A 120 -23.16 4.01 -31.61
C LYS A 120 -24.57 4.18 -32.15
N ALA A 121 -25.01 3.30 -33.05
CA ALA A 121 -26.35 3.32 -33.60
C ALA A 121 -27.44 3.16 -32.54
N LEU A 122 -27.21 2.21 -31.59
CA LEU A 122 -28.10 1.98 -30.46
C LEU A 122 -28.21 3.25 -29.59
N PHE A 123 -27.10 3.87 -29.23
CA PHE A 123 -27.09 5.07 -28.37
C PHE A 123 -27.79 6.25 -29.10
N ARG A 124 -27.53 6.45 -30.38
CA ARG A 124 -28.26 7.47 -31.18
C ARG A 124 -29.75 7.20 -31.23
N HIS A 125 -30.15 5.94 -31.39
CA HIS A 125 -31.57 5.58 -31.48
C HIS A 125 -32.34 5.82 -30.18
N THR A 126 -31.67 5.69 -29.01
CA THR A 126 -32.33 5.91 -27.72
C THR A 126 -32.65 7.38 -27.43
N ASN A 127 -31.97 8.32 -28.10
CA ASN A 127 -32.03 9.76 -27.83
C ASN A 127 -31.91 10.11 -26.35
N ALA A 128 -31.18 9.28 -25.60
CA ALA A 128 -31.00 9.42 -24.18
C ALA A 128 -29.55 9.80 -23.84
N THR A 129 -29.36 10.42 -22.69
CA THR A 129 -28.06 10.62 -22.05
C THR A 129 -27.89 9.61 -20.93
N SER A 130 -26.69 9.08 -20.74
CA SER A 130 -26.39 8.17 -19.65
C SER A 130 -25.22 8.66 -18.86
N GLU A 131 -25.32 8.58 -17.54
CA GLU A 131 -24.28 8.97 -16.58
C GLU A 131 -24.01 7.82 -15.62
N ALA A 132 -22.73 7.48 -15.47
CA ALA A 132 -22.27 6.47 -14.52
C ALA A 132 -21.54 7.13 -13.36
N VAL A 133 -21.94 6.78 -12.15
CA VAL A 133 -21.29 7.21 -10.90
C VAL A 133 -20.76 5.98 -10.17
N ILE A 134 -19.45 5.94 -9.96
CA ILE A 134 -18.81 4.87 -9.19
C ILE A 134 -19.19 5.04 -7.72
N ASN A 135 -19.84 4.04 -7.14
CA ASN A 135 -20.14 4.00 -5.70
C ASN A 135 -18.98 3.45 -4.87
N GLY A 136 -18.14 2.62 -5.48
CA GLY A 136 -16.93 2.06 -4.89
C GLY A 136 -16.24 1.11 -5.83
N ALA A 137 -14.93 1.02 -5.70
CA ALA A 137 -14.10 0.06 -6.41
C ALA A 137 -13.02 -0.47 -5.47
N ALA A 138 -12.68 -1.75 -5.60
CA ALA A 138 -11.67 -2.39 -4.78
C ALA A 138 -10.90 -3.44 -5.57
N LEU A 139 -9.59 -3.47 -5.38
CA LEU A 139 -8.72 -4.51 -5.91
C LEU A 139 -9.04 -5.83 -5.21
N GLU A 140 -9.37 -6.86 -5.96
CA GLU A 140 -9.62 -8.21 -5.46
C GLU A 140 -8.33 -9.04 -5.44
N GLY A 141 -7.50 -8.89 -6.46
CA GLY A 141 -6.23 -9.60 -6.56
C GLY A 141 -5.48 -9.26 -7.85
N ILE A 142 -4.20 -9.55 -7.86
CA ILE A 142 -3.30 -9.38 -9.00
C ILE A 142 -2.70 -10.75 -9.37
N ASP A 143 -2.76 -11.10 -10.63
CA ASP A 143 -2.02 -12.21 -11.21
C ASP A 143 -0.74 -11.65 -11.85
N SER A 144 0.38 -11.84 -11.16
CA SER A 144 1.70 -11.36 -11.60
C SER A 144 2.30 -12.18 -12.74
N VAL A 145 1.67 -13.30 -13.14
CA VAL A 145 2.14 -14.11 -14.28
C VAL A 145 1.60 -13.54 -15.60
N THR A 146 0.36 -13.04 -15.56
CA THR A 146 -0.32 -12.49 -16.73
C THR A 146 -0.41 -10.96 -16.71
N ASP A 147 0.11 -10.32 -15.68
CA ASP A 147 0.01 -8.89 -15.41
C ASP A 147 -1.44 -8.35 -15.44
N ASN A 148 -2.35 -9.21 -14.97
CA ASN A 148 -3.77 -8.88 -14.86
C ASN A 148 -4.16 -8.64 -13.41
N ALA A 149 -5.04 -7.66 -13.20
CA ALA A 149 -5.67 -7.41 -11.90
C ALA A 149 -7.18 -7.56 -11.99
N SER A 150 -7.79 -8.19 -11.00
CA SER A 150 -9.24 -8.24 -10.81
C SER A 150 -9.67 -7.10 -9.90
N VAL A 151 -10.57 -6.26 -10.37
CA VAL A 151 -11.14 -5.14 -9.61
C VAL A 151 -12.66 -5.28 -9.56
N LEU A 152 -13.20 -5.26 -8.35
CA LEU A 152 -14.65 -5.21 -8.13
C LEU A 152 -15.11 -3.75 -8.20
N VAL A 153 -16.08 -3.47 -9.08
CA VAL A 153 -16.62 -2.13 -9.27
C VAL A 153 -18.11 -2.15 -9.01
N SER A 154 -18.59 -1.24 -8.18
CA SER A 154 -20.00 -0.92 -7.98
C SER A 154 -20.29 0.44 -8.58
N VAL A 155 -21.23 0.49 -9.50
CA VAL A 155 -21.60 1.69 -10.26
C VAL A 155 -23.11 1.88 -10.22
N ARG A 156 -23.54 3.12 -10.24
CA ARG A 156 -24.92 3.53 -10.45
C ARG A 156 -25.02 4.27 -11.78
N VAL A 157 -25.92 3.81 -12.63
CA VAL A 157 -26.17 4.40 -13.95
C VAL A 157 -27.53 5.09 -13.95
N THR A 158 -27.57 6.34 -14.33
CA THR A 158 -28.80 7.13 -14.50
C THR A 158 -28.96 7.47 -15.96
N VAL A 159 -30.11 7.15 -16.51
CA VAL A 159 -30.46 7.49 -17.90
C VAL A 159 -31.45 8.64 -17.87
N THR A 160 -31.15 9.68 -18.63
CA THR A 160 -32.03 10.84 -18.86
C THR A 160 -32.59 10.73 -20.26
N ASP A 161 -33.92 10.74 -20.40
CA ASP A 161 -34.58 10.70 -21.71
C ASP A 161 -34.53 12.05 -22.46
N ILE A 162 -35.09 12.07 -23.66
CA ILE A 162 -35.09 13.26 -24.50
C ILE A 162 -35.84 14.46 -23.89
N ASP A 163 -36.81 14.19 -23.01
CA ASP A 163 -37.58 15.21 -22.31
C ASP A 163 -36.85 15.76 -21.07
N GLY A 164 -35.64 15.29 -20.81
CA GLY A 164 -34.83 15.67 -19.65
C GLY A 164 -35.28 15.00 -18.35
N VAL A 165 -36.08 13.95 -18.43
CA VAL A 165 -36.56 13.23 -17.25
C VAL A 165 -35.61 12.08 -16.89
N ASN A 166 -35.11 12.11 -15.68
CA ASN A 166 -34.26 11.04 -15.14
C ASN A 166 -35.09 9.79 -14.85
N LYS A 167 -34.69 8.66 -15.42
CA LYS A 167 -35.20 7.36 -15.04
C LYS A 167 -34.60 6.92 -13.72
N PRO A 168 -35.24 6.00 -12.97
CA PRO A 168 -34.68 5.47 -11.75
C PRO A 168 -33.29 4.91 -12.00
N SER A 169 -32.32 5.34 -11.19
CA SER A 169 -30.93 4.90 -11.31
C SER A 169 -30.81 3.39 -11.09
N GLN A 170 -30.04 2.72 -11.94
CA GLN A 170 -29.82 1.29 -11.88
C GLN A 170 -28.43 1.00 -11.28
N PRO A 171 -28.34 0.19 -10.20
CA PRO A 171 -27.06 -0.25 -9.67
C PRO A 171 -26.55 -1.46 -10.45
N TYR A 172 -25.25 -1.44 -10.79
CA TYR A 172 -24.54 -2.57 -11.36
C TYR A 172 -23.32 -2.91 -10.51
N ARG A 173 -22.96 -4.20 -10.49
CA ARG A 173 -21.73 -4.71 -9.89
C ARG A 173 -21.04 -5.56 -10.93
N MET A 174 -19.75 -5.35 -11.11
CA MET A 174 -18.97 -6.10 -12.09
C MET A 174 -17.54 -6.29 -11.61
N ARG A 175 -16.92 -7.35 -12.10
CA ARG A 175 -15.50 -7.58 -11.99
C ARG A 175 -14.85 -7.16 -13.29
N VAL A 176 -13.99 -6.16 -13.22
CA VAL A 176 -13.20 -5.68 -14.34
C VAL A 176 -11.82 -6.31 -14.25
N ILE A 177 -11.41 -6.99 -15.30
CA ILE A 177 -10.02 -7.43 -15.43
C ILE A 177 -9.25 -6.31 -16.12
N VAL A 178 -8.21 -5.82 -15.50
CA VAL A 178 -7.31 -4.80 -16.03
C VAL A 178 -5.98 -5.45 -16.34
N HIS A 179 -5.43 -5.19 -17.51
CA HIS A 179 -4.12 -5.66 -17.95
C HIS A 179 -3.12 -4.51 -17.97
N GLU A 180 -1.92 -4.74 -17.44
CA GLU A 180 -0.77 -3.84 -17.55
C GLU A 180 0.17 -4.40 -18.63
N ASP A 181 0.43 -3.63 -19.69
CA ASP A 181 1.34 -4.02 -20.75
C ASP A 181 2.82 -3.78 -20.37
N GLU A 182 3.75 -4.18 -21.25
CA GLU A 182 5.19 -4.05 -21.04
C GLU A 182 5.65 -2.58 -20.85
N ASP A 183 4.89 -1.63 -21.36
CA ASP A 183 5.16 -0.18 -21.22
C ASP A 183 4.54 0.40 -19.94
N GLY A 184 3.87 -0.42 -19.12
CA GLY A 184 3.18 -0.03 -17.90
C GLY A 184 1.84 0.69 -18.13
N ARG A 185 1.28 0.59 -19.35
CA ARG A 185 -0.06 1.11 -19.67
C ARG A 185 -1.10 0.12 -19.20
N MET A 186 -2.11 0.61 -18.50
CA MET A 186 -3.22 -0.20 -18.00
C MET A 186 -4.46 -0.01 -18.86
N THR A 187 -5.14 -1.11 -19.18
CA THR A 187 -6.35 -1.14 -20.04
C THR A 187 -7.38 -2.13 -19.50
N GLY A 188 -8.66 -1.89 -19.74
CA GLY A 188 -9.72 -2.86 -19.49
C GLY A 188 -9.56 -4.07 -20.41
N TYR A 189 -9.32 -5.25 -19.83
CA TYR A 189 -9.01 -6.47 -20.56
C TYR A 189 -10.23 -7.37 -20.75
N ASP A 190 -11.04 -7.51 -19.69
CA ASP A 190 -12.24 -8.36 -19.70
C ASP A 190 -13.25 -7.84 -18.67
N LEU A 191 -14.53 -8.18 -18.86
CA LEU A 191 -15.62 -7.85 -17.95
C LEU A 191 -16.34 -9.13 -17.53
N LYS A 192 -16.46 -9.36 -16.22
CA LYS A 192 -17.20 -10.49 -15.66
C LYS A 192 -18.27 -9.98 -14.72
N TYR A 193 -19.48 -10.45 -14.91
CA TYR A 193 -20.53 -10.22 -13.94
C TYR A 193 -20.42 -11.25 -12.82
N PRO A 194 -20.42 -10.85 -11.54
CA PRO A 194 -20.46 -11.82 -10.44
C PRO A 194 -21.83 -12.53 -10.53
N GLU A 195 -21.73 -13.85 -10.70
CA GLU A 195 -22.84 -14.78 -10.76
C GLU A 195 -23.87 -14.51 -11.86
N GLY A 196 -23.60 -15.09 -13.06
CA GLY A 196 -24.61 -15.53 -14.00
C GLY A 196 -25.70 -14.52 -14.33
N GLY A 197 -25.32 -13.42 -14.94
CA GLY A 197 -26.26 -12.69 -15.77
C GLY A 197 -26.57 -13.57 -16.99
N ASN A 198 -27.63 -14.34 -16.92
CA ASN A 198 -28.32 -14.88 -18.09
C ASN A 198 -29.08 -13.75 -18.77
#